data_dcc654f96977021ae99a6dc8e8a29d12
#
_entry.id   dcc654f96977021ae99a6dc8e8a29d12
#
_cell.length_a   1.000
_cell.length_b   1.000
_cell.length_c   1.000
_cell.angle_alpha   90.00
_cell.angle_beta   90.00
_cell.angle_gamma   90.00
#
_symmetry.space_group_name_H-M   'P 1'
#
loop_
_entity.id
_entity.type
_entity.pdbx_description
1 polymer ?
#
loop_
_entity_poly.entity_id
_entity_poly.type
_entity_poly.pdbx_seq_one_letter_code
_entity_poly.pdbx_strand_id
1 'polypeptide(L)'
;MNIDWPCFGRTDFLNFFSERHDSVTLFSHADYELRKSDSFLAALYSVLENQQFDFCFSYNFFPLMATVCHKCNIKYISFVYDSPQVKLYSYTVTYPTNYIFLFDSSLVTQFQKEGLSRFYYMPLPVNADRIHSLLQKPYDSARLSADVSFVGSLYNENHNLYDSLQGISSYTKGYLDAIMQAQSHVYGYNFLEECLTPAITAELQNAAHYQKNPDGVESLSFIFSDYYLCRKLT
;
A
#
# COMPACT_ATOMS: atom_id res chain seq x y z
N MET A 1 11.75 -16.76 -0.75
CA MET A 1 11.70 -16.08 -2.06
C MET A 1 11.19 -14.67 -1.90
N ASN A 2 11.74 -13.70 -2.62
CA ASN A 2 11.33 -12.30 -2.58
C ASN A 2 10.91 -11.81 -3.97
N ILE A 3 9.83 -11.02 -4.06
CA ILE A 3 9.52 -10.29 -5.30
C ILE A 3 10.56 -9.18 -5.50
N ASP A 4 11.18 -9.17 -6.67
CA ASP A 4 12.12 -8.13 -7.06
C ASP A 4 11.37 -6.85 -7.45
N TRP A 5 11.14 -6.03 -6.46
CA TRP A 5 10.43 -4.76 -6.55
C TRP A 5 11.36 -3.62 -6.14
N PRO A 6 11.43 -2.52 -6.89
CA PRO A 6 12.16 -1.33 -6.48
C PRO A 6 11.49 -0.72 -5.24
N CYS A 7 12.10 -0.90 -4.08
CA CYS A 7 11.64 -0.29 -2.84
C CYS A 7 12.84 0.16 -1.98
N PHE A 8 12.61 1.12 -1.10
CA PHE A 8 13.66 1.71 -0.27
C PHE A 8 14.32 0.70 0.70
N GLY A 9 13.58 -0.29 1.18
CA GLY A 9 14.06 -1.31 2.11
C GLY A 9 14.74 -2.51 1.47
N ARG A 10 14.73 -2.63 0.12
CA ARG A 10 15.21 -3.83 -0.58
C ARG A 10 16.65 -4.19 -0.23
N THR A 11 17.56 -3.24 -0.28
CA THR A 11 18.98 -3.47 -0.01
C THR A 11 19.20 -3.92 1.43
N ASP A 12 18.57 -3.25 2.39
CA ASP A 12 18.71 -3.58 3.81
C ASP A 12 18.16 -4.99 4.10
N PHE A 13 17.04 -5.36 3.46
CA PHE A 13 16.46 -6.69 3.56
C PHE A 13 17.39 -7.78 3.00
N LEU A 14 17.93 -7.58 1.80
CA LEU A 14 18.85 -8.54 1.18
C LEU A 14 20.15 -8.69 1.97
N ASN A 15 20.71 -7.60 2.48
CA ASN A 15 21.91 -7.62 3.32
C ASN A 15 21.66 -8.42 4.60
N PHE A 16 20.52 -8.20 5.27
CA PHE A 16 20.16 -8.94 6.47
C PHE A 16 20.18 -10.47 6.27
N PHE A 17 19.57 -10.95 5.18
CA PHE A 17 19.57 -12.39 4.87
C PHE A 17 20.95 -12.90 4.43
N SER A 18 21.70 -12.08 3.71
CA SER A 18 23.09 -12.43 3.31
C SER A 18 24.00 -12.60 4.53
N GLU A 19 23.93 -11.70 5.52
CA GLU A 19 24.71 -11.76 6.76
C GLU A 19 24.38 -13.02 7.59
N ARG A 20 23.14 -13.50 7.50
CA ARG A 20 22.67 -14.72 8.14
C ARG A 20 23.01 -16.00 7.35
N HIS A 21 23.60 -15.85 6.17
CA HIS A 21 23.85 -16.95 5.23
C HIS A 21 22.58 -17.66 4.74
N ASP A 22 21.44 -16.96 4.75
CA ASP A 22 20.19 -17.46 4.22
C ASP A 22 20.15 -17.34 2.68
N SER A 23 19.55 -18.33 2.02
CA SER A 23 19.40 -18.31 0.56
C SER A 23 18.19 -17.46 0.15
N VAL A 24 18.39 -16.49 -0.73
CA VAL A 24 17.33 -15.63 -1.26
C VAL A 24 17.20 -15.82 -2.78
N THR A 25 16.00 -16.20 -3.25
CA THR A 25 15.66 -16.22 -4.68
C THR A 25 14.80 -14.99 -4.97
N LEU A 26 15.22 -14.20 -5.95
CA LEU A 26 14.45 -13.05 -6.44
C LEU A 26 13.52 -13.49 -7.57
N PHE A 27 12.27 -13.02 -7.53
CA PHE A 27 11.28 -13.26 -8.57
C PHE A 27 10.78 -11.91 -9.10
N SER A 28 10.84 -11.73 -10.41
CA SER A 28 10.34 -10.54 -11.11
C SER A 28 9.39 -10.95 -12.24
N HIS A 29 8.31 -10.18 -12.41
CA HIS A 29 7.34 -10.40 -13.48
C HIS A 29 6.65 -9.08 -13.82
N ALA A 30 6.38 -8.81 -15.11
CA ALA A 30 5.77 -7.56 -15.55
C ALA A 30 4.37 -7.32 -14.94
N ASP A 31 3.61 -8.41 -14.74
CA ASP A 31 2.22 -8.37 -14.27
C ASP A 31 2.07 -8.34 -12.74
N TYR A 32 3.15 -8.13 -11.97
CA TYR A 32 3.09 -8.21 -10.49
C TYR A 32 2.07 -7.23 -9.87
N GLU A 33 1.78 -6.11 -10.54
CA GLU A 33 0.80 -5.12 -10.10
C GLU A 33 -0.65 -5.53 -10.38
N LEU A 34 -0.86 -6.46 -11.29
CA LEU A 34 -2.19 -6.90 -11.66
C LEU A 34 -2.83 -7.74 -10.54
N ARG A 35 -4.16 -7.77 -10.52
CA ARG A 35 -4.92 -8.65 -9.63
C ARG A 35 -5.24 -10.00 -10.27
N LYS A 36 -5.13 -10.10 -11.61
CA LYS A 36 -5.31 -11.32 -12.39
C LYS A 36 -4.27 -11.39 -13.49
N SER A 37 -3.56 -12.49 -13.55
CA SER A 37 -2.61 -12.79 -14.62
C SER A 37 -2.27 -14.29 -14.57
N ASP A 38 -2.69 -15.01 -15.58
CA ASP A 38 -2.37 -16.45 -15.71
C ASP A 38 -0.88 -16.66 -15.95
N SER A 39 -0.23 -15.73 -16.67
CA SER A 39 1.21 -15.77 -16.91
C SER A 39 2.02 -15.63 -15.62
N PHE A 40 1.62 -14.67 -14.74
CA PHE A 40 2.24 -14.52 -13.42
C PHE A 40 2.05 -15.77 -12.57
N LEU A 41 0.80 -16.27 -12.50
CA LEU A 41 0.48 -17.45 -11.69
C LEU A 41 1.30 -18.65 -12.13
N ALA A 42 1.39 -18.91 -13.45
CA ALA A 42 2.17 -20.03 -14.00
C ALA A 42 3.68 -19.87 -13.73
N ALA A 43 4.23 -18.68 -13.94
CA ALA A 43 5.65 -18.42 -13.72
C ALA A 43 6.05 -18.60 -12.26
N LEU A 44 5.27 -18.02 -11.32
CA LEU A 44 5.53 -18.14 -9.89
C LEU A 44 5.34 -19.58 -9.41
N TYR A 45 4.29 -20.26 -9.87
CA TYR A 45 4.01 -21.65 -9.54
C TYR A 45 5.19 -22.55 -9.95
N SER A 46 5.71 -22.39 -11.18
CA SER A 46 6.89 -23.13 -11.65
C SER A 46 8.12 -22.95 -10.75
N VAL A 47 8.36 -21.75 -10.24
CA VAL A 47 9.48 -21.51 -9.30
C VAL A 47 9.25 -22.23 -7.98
N LEU A 48 8.04 -22.15 -7.42
CA LEU A 48 7.72 -22.73 -6.12
C LEU A 48 7.64 -24.26 -6.14
N GLU A 49 7.32 -24.89 -7.28
CA GLU A 49 7.33 -26.35 -7.42
C GLU A 49 8.75 -26.93 -7.55
N ASN A 50 9.66 -26.18 -8.18
CA ASN A 50 11.01 -26.64 -8.45
C ASN A 50 12.02 -26.44 -7.33
N GLN A 51 11.66 -25.64 -6.28
CA GLN A 51 12.51 -25.35 -5.14
C GLN A 51 11.70 -25.32 -3.84
N GLN A 52 12.34 -25.71 -2.75
CA GLN A 52 11.73 -25.57 -1.42
C GLN A 52 12.03 -24.18 -0.86
N PHE A 53 10.97 -23.55 -0.33
CA PHE A 53 11.05 -22.24 0.33
C PHE A 53 10.38 -22.30 1.71
N ASP A 54 11.01 -21.72 2.72
CA ASP A 54 10.42 -21.58 4.05
C ASP A 54 9.26 -20.58 4.03
N PHE A 55 9.39 -19.53 3.21
CA PHE A 55 8.37 -18.52 2.98
C PHE A 55 8.64 -17.70 1.71
N CYS A 56 7.60 -17.03 1.24
CA CYS A 56 7.68 -15.96 0.25
C CYS A 56 7.51 -14.62 0.96
N PHE A 57 8.23 -13.60 0.50
CA PHE A 57 8.18 -12.25 1.05
C PHE A 57 7.92 -11.22 -0.05
N SER A 58 7.18 -10.16 0.30
CA SER A 58 7.14 -8.95 -0.51
C SER A 58 6.97 -7.71 0.36
N TYR A 59 7.53 -6.59 -0.10
CA TYR A 59 7.03 -5.28 0.30
C TYR A 59 5.70 -5.05 -0.38
N ASN A 60 4.73 -4.54 0.37
CA ASN A 60 3.32 -4.47 -0.01
C ASN A 60 2.66 -5.84 -0.26
N PHE A 61 1.34 -5.85 -0.30
CA PHE A 61 0.56 -7.06 -0.50
C PHE A 61 0.19 -7.24 -1.98
N PHE A 62 0.40 -8.44 -2.50
CA PHE A 62 0.06 -8.82 -3.87
C PHE A 62 -0.91 -10.01 -3.89
N PRO A 63 -2.17 -9.82 -4.37
CA PRO A 63 -3.17 -10.89 -4.46
C PRO A 63 -2.71 -12.12 -5.25
N LEU A 64 -1.94 -11.91 -6.33
CA LEU A 64 -1.39 -13.01 -7.14
C LEU A 64 -0.39 -13.86 -6.35
N MET A 65 0.50 -13.23 -5.56
CA MET A 65 1.40 -13.93 -4.65
C MET A 65 0.64 -14.74 -3.62
N ALA A 66 -0.34 -14.12 -2.95
CA ALA A 66 -1.17 -14.79 -1.96
C ALA A 66 -1.85 -16.03 -2.55
N THR A 67 -2.35 -15.92 -3.78
CA THR A 67 -3.02 -17.02 -4.49
C THR A 67 -2.11 -18.21 -4.72
N VAL A 68 -0.89 -17.99 -5.24
CA VAL A 68 0.04 -19.08 -5.52
C VAL A 68 0.60 -19.66 -4.23
N CYS A 69 0.99 -18.82 -3.28
CA CYS A 69 1.49 -19.28 -1.98
C CYS A 69 0.45 -20.11 -1.23
N HIS A 70 -0.82 -19.74 -1.32
CA HIS A 70 -1.92 -20.53 -0.75
C HIS A 70 -2.04 -21.90 -1.42
N LYS A 71 -2.02 -21.96 -2.76
CA LYS A 71 -2.07 -23.22 -3.52
C LYS A 71 -0.89 -24.14 -3.21
N CYS A 72 0.31 -23.59 -3.04
CA CYS A 72 1.52 -24.34 -2.70
C CYS A 72 1.69 -24.59 -1.21
N ASN A 73 0.79 -24.12 -0.37
CA ASN A 73 0.88 -24.17 1.10
C ASN A 73 2.19 -23.60 1.65
N ILE A 74 2.67 -22.51 1.06
CA ILE A 74 3.87 -21.79 1.47
C ILE A 74 3.44 -20.51 2.22
N LYS A 75 4.12 -20.17 3.32
CA LYS A 75 3.85 -18.93 4.05
C LYS A 75 4.14 -17.72 3.15
N TYR A 76 3.22 -16.78 3.12
CA TYR A 76 3.41 -15.51 2.46
C TYR A 76 3.46 -14.38 3.48
N ILE A 77 4.61 -13.74 3.58
CA ILE A 77 4.86 -12.61 4.47
C ILE A 77 4.86 -11.35 3.61
N SER A 78 3.97 -10.43 3.89
CA SER A 78 3.96 -9.11 3.26
C SER A 78 4.17 -8.02 4.30
N PHE A 79 5.09 -7.11 4.02
CA PHE A 79 5.30 -5.91 4.81
C PHE A 79 4.80 -4.69 4.03
N VAL A 80 3.64 -4.20 4.43
CA VAL A 80 2.95 -3.11 3.75
C VAL A 80 3.40 -1.79 4.32
N TYR A 81 4.00 -0.95 3.49
CA TYR A 81 4.47 0.38 3.86
C TYR A 81 3.73 1.51 3.13
N ASP A 82 2.80 1.17 2.22
CA ASP A 82 1.85 2.11 1.63
C ASP A 82 0.54 2.10 2.42
N SER A 83 0.02 3.26 2.78
CA SER A 83 -1.27 3.39 3.46
C SER A 83 -2.05 4.58 2.87
N PRO A 84 -3.27 4.31 2.38
CA PRO A 84 -3.91 3.01 2.19
C PRO A 84 -3.33 2.22 1.02
N GLN A 85 -3.39 0.88 1.07
CA GLN A 85 -3.08 0.00 -0.05
C GLN A 85 -4.35 -0.73 -0.50
N VAL A 86 -4.90 -0.36 -1.66
CA VAL A 86 -6.17 -0.90 -2.16
C VAL A 86 -6.14 -2.43 -2.38
N LYS A 87 -4.97 -3.02 -2.60
CA LYS A 87 -4.82 -4.47 -2.78
C LYS A 87 -5.14 -5.28 -1.51
N LEU A 88 -5.11 -4.65 -0.32
CA LEU A 88 -5.54 -5.28 0.94
C LEU A 88 -7.05 -5.55 0.97
N TYR A 89 -7.83 -4.88 0.13
CA TYR A 89 -9.27 -5.09 0.00
C TYR A 89 -9.59 -6.16 -1.05
N SER A 90 -8.80 -7.23 -1.08
CA SER A 90 -9.00 -8.42 -1.89
C SER A 90 -9.38 -9.61 -1.00
N TYR A 91 -10.28 -10.48 -1.46
CA TYR A 91 -10.61 -11.69 -0.72
C TYR A 91 -9.39 -12.58 -0.41
N THR A 92 -8.31 -12.44 -1.17
CA THR A 92 -7.08 -13.23 -0.98
C THR A 92 -6.38 -12.96 0.34
N VAL A 93 -6.68 -11.85 1.04
CA VAL A 93 -6.15 -11.58 2.39
C VAL A 93 -6.62 -12.61 3.43
N THR A 94 -7.74 -13.30 3.17
CA THR A 94 -8.30 -14.31 4.06
C THR A 94 -7.51 -15.64 4.07
N TYR A 95 -6.58 -15.83 3.14
CA TYR A 95 -5.84 -17.09 3.06
C TYR A 95 -4.99 -17.37 4.31
N PRO A 96 -5.05 -18.59 4.85
CA PRO A 96 -4.36 -18.94 6.10
C PRO A 96 -2.84 -18.94 5.98
N THR A 97 -2.29 -18.91 4.79
CA THR A 97 -0.84 -18.81 4.52
C THR A 97 -0.29 -17.40 4.67
N ASN A 98 -1.15 -16.37 4.73
CA ASN A 98 -0.72 -14.97 4.81
C ASN A 98 -0.26 -14.58 6.22
N TYR A 99 0.74 -13.71 6.26
CA TYR A 99 1.20 -12.96 7.42
C TYR A 99 1.41 -11.51 6.95
N ILE A 100 0.44 -10.63 7.25
CA ILE A 100 0.39 -9.28 6.72
C ILE A 100 0.77 -8.29 7.82
N PHE A 101 1.88 -7.60 7.64
CA PHE A 101 2.39 -6.62 8.59
C PHE A 101 2.10 -5.21 8.09
N LEU A 102 1.45 -4.40 8.92
CA LEU A 102 1.12 -3.00 8.67
C LEU A 102 1.77 -2.10 9.71
N PHE A 103 2.24 -0.94 9.28
CA PHE A 103 2.76 0.07 10.21
C PHE A 103 1.66 0.93 10.84
N ASP A 104 0.46 0.91 10.30
CA ASP A 104 -0.71 1.61 10.81
C ASP A 104 -1.50 0.69 11.76
N SER A 105 -1.43 0.96 13.07
CA SER A 105 -2.11 0.18 14.09
C SER A 105 -3.64 0.31 14.04
N SER A 106 -4.16 1.44 13.54
CA SER A 106 -5.60 1.66 13.38
C SER A 106 -6.17 0.75 12.31
N LEU A 107 -5.47 0.63 11.18
CA LEU A 107 -5.84 -0.25 10.09
C LEU A 107 -5.76 -1.73 10.49
N VAL A 108 -4.74 -2.13 11.26
CA VAL A 108 -4.68 -3.48 11.85
C VAL A 108 -5.92 -3.77 12.70
N THR A 109 -6.27 -2.82 13.58
CA THR A 109 -7.44 -2.95 14.45
C THR A 109 -8.75 -3.06 13.64
N GLN A 110 -8.86 -2.31 12.56
CA GLN A 110 -10.01 -2.38 11.65
C GLN A 110 -10.15 -3.78 11.04
N PHE A 111 -9.10 -4.30 10.40
CA PHE A 111 -9.13 -5.64 9.81
C PHE A 111 -9.38 -6.75 10.83
N GLN A 112 -8.81 -6.64 12.04
CA GLN A 112 -9.03 -7.62 13.11
C GLN A 112 -10.49 -7.60 13.61
N LYS A 113 -11.14 -6.43 13.69
CA LYS A 113 -12.58 -6.33 14.01
C LYS A 113 -13.47 -7.00 12.98
N GLU A 114 -13.04 -7.04 11.73
CA GLU A 114 -13.72 -7.75 10.64
C GLU A 114 -13.43 -9.27 10.64
N GLY A 115 -12.71 -9.77 11.65
CA GLY A 115 -12.38 -11.19 11.80
C GLY A 115 -11.12 -11.64 11.08
N LEU A 116 -10.35 -10.73 10.51
CA LEU A 116 -9.11 -11.01 9.78
C LEU A 116 -7.92 -11.06 10.74
N SER A 117 -7.64 -12.22 11.33
CA SER A 117 -6.62 -12.41 12.38
C SER A 117 -5.17 -12.42 11.89
N ARG A 118 -4.92 -12.37 10.57
CA ARG A 118 -3.58 -12.47 9.99
C ARG A 118 -2.94 -11.11 9.69
N PHE A 119 -3.47 -10.04 10.27
CA PHE A 119 -2.91 -8.70 10.24
C PHE A 119 -2.19 -8.39 11.54
N TYR A 120 -0.95 -7.93 11.43
CA TYR A 120 -0.05 -7.68 12.55
C TYR A 120 0.50 -6.26 12.48
N TYR A 121 0.58 -5.61 13.63
CA TYR A 121 1.24 -4.32 13.72
C TYR A 121 2.76 -4.48 13.72
N MET A 122 3.45 -3.75 12.85
CA MET A 122 4.89 -3.63 12.85
C MET A 122 5.29 -2.24 12.34
N PRO A 123 5.92 -1.39 13.18
CA PRO A 123 6.36 -0.06 12.74
C PRO A 123 7.40 -0.18 11.63
N LEU A 124 7.53 0.87 10.83
CA LEU A 124 8.53 0.93 9.76
C LEU A 124 9.94 0.81 10.37
N PRO A 125 10.72 -0.21 9.97
CA PRO A 125 12.06 -0.42 10.50
C PRO A 125 13.06 0.56 9.89
N VAL A 126 14.17 0.77 10.60
CA VAL A 126 15.33 1.50 10.11
C VAL A 126 16.57 0.63 10.27
N ASN A 127 17.47 0.65 9.28
CA ASN A 127 18.79 0.06 9.42
C ASN A 127 19.68 1.00 10.25
N ALA A 128 19.76 0.73 11.56
CA ALA A 128 20.49 1.58 12.50
C ALA A 128 21.99 1.66 12.16
N ASP A 129 22.60 0.55 11.78
CA ASP A 129 24.04 0.50 11.46
C ASP A 129 24.38 1.33 10.22
N ARG A 130 23.51 1.25 9.19
CA ARG A 130 23.65 2.08 7.99
C ARG A 130 23.51 3.57 8.32
N ILE A 131 22.52 3.95 9.12
CA ILE A 131 22.33 5.34 9.54
C ILE A 131 23.51 5.80 10.38
N HIS A 132 23.95 5.00 11.35
CA HIS A 132 25.13 5.33 12.16
C HIS A 132 26.38 5.56 11.29
N SER A 133 26.63 4.68 10.33
CA SER A 133 27.75 4.82 9.37
C SER A 133 27.63 6.08 8.51
N LEU A 134 26.43 6.48 8.12
CA LEU A 134 26.21 7.72 7.38
C LEU A 134 26.50 8.96 8.24
N LEU A 135 26.11 8.94 9.53
CA LEU A 135 26.35 10.04 10.46
C LEU A 135 27.84 10.27 10.77
N GLN A 136 28.70 9.26 10.55
CA GLN A 136 30.16 9.41 10.69
C GLN A 136 30.82 10.10 9.48
N LYS A 137 30.10 10.25 8.37
CA LYS A 137 30.65 10.91 7.17
C LYS A 137 30.63 12.44 7.33
N PRO A 138 31.67 13.14 6.86
CA PRO A 138 31.65 14.59 6.83
C PRO A 138 30.45 15.10 6.02
N TYR A 139 29.77 16.10 6.53
CA TYR A 139 28.68 16.78 5.84
C TYR A 139 28.81 18.29 5.94
N ASP A 140 28.27 19.00 4.94
CA ASP A 140 28.22 20.44 4.92
C ASP A 140 27.12 20.94 5.87
N SER A 141 27.51 21.22 7.11
CA SER A 141 26.58 21.67 8.13
C SER A 141 25.91 23.01 7.78
N ALA A 142 26.62 23.91 7.11
CA ALA A 142 26.06 25.21 6.72
C ALA A 142 24.90 25.08 5.72
N ARG A 143 24.98 24.06 4.86
CA ARG A 143 23.93 23.79 3.85
C ARG A 143 22.80 22.90 4.37
N LEU A 144 23.09 22.00 5.30
CA LEU A 144 22.15 20.97 5.73
C LEU A 144 21.54 21.21 7.12
N SER A 145 21.99 22.26 7.83
CA SER A 145 21.39 22.63 9.13
C SER A 145 20.17 23.51 8.94
N ALA A 146 19.12 23.20 9.68
CA ALA A 146 17.90 23.98 9.78
C ALA A 146 17.28 23.82 11.17
N ASP A 147 16.62 24.86 11.67
CA ASP A 147 15.89 24.78 12.95
C ASP A 147 14.70 23.83 12.85
N VAL A 148 14.03 23.80 11.69
CA VAL A 148 12.94 22.90 11.35
C VAL A 148 13.18 22.37 9.94
N SER A 149 13.11 21.05 9.75
CA SER A 149 13.25 20.42 8.44
C SER A 149 12.08 19.51 8.14
N PHE A 150 11.68 19.49 6.86
CA PHE A 150 10.73 18.54 6.29
C PHE A 150 11.39 17.80 5.14
N VAL A 151 11.31 16.47 5.16
CA VAL A 151 11.79 15.60 4.08
C VAL A 151 10.64 14.74 3.60
N GLY A 152 10.14 15.02 2.40
CA GLY A 152 8.99 14.32 1.84
C GLY A 152 8.46 15.04 0.59
N SER A 153 7.39 14.48 -0.01
CA SER A 153 6.63 15.15 -1.06
C SER A 153 5.55 16.03 -0.43
N LEU A 154 5.31 17.19 -1.02
CA LEU A 154 4.16 18.04 -0.68
C LEU A 154 2.89 17.60 -1.40
N TYR A 155 2.95 16.53 -2.22
CA TYR A 155 1.85 16.00 -3.03
C TYR A 155 1.08 17.05 -3.86
N ASN A 156 1.73 18.17 -4.15
CA ASN A 156 1.20 19.26 -4.99
C ASN A 156 1.44 19.05 -6.49
N GLU A 157 1.65 17.83 -6.89
CA GLU A 157 1.86 17.45 -8.28
C GLU A 157 0.58 17.70 -9.11
N ASN A 158 0.77 18.06 -10.38
CA ASN A 158 -0.31 18.41 -11.32
C ASN A 158 -1.26 17.24 -11.68
N HIS A 159 -1.20 16.11 -10.97
CA HIS A 159 -1.89 14.87 -11.29
C HIS A 159 -2.65 14.26 -10.10
N ASN A 160 -3.21 15.09 -9.21
CA ASN A 160 -4.12 14.50 -8.23
C ASN A 160 -5.42 14.04 -8.93
N LEU A 161 -5.95 12.92 -8.44
CA LEU A 161 -7.13 12.29 -9.06
C LEU A 161 -8.38 13.18 -8.99
N TYR A 162 -8.50 14.00 -7.94
CA TYR A 162 -9.64 14.91 -7.77
C TYR A 162 -9.69 15.98 -8.86
N ASP A 163 -8.56 16.62 -9.17
CA ASP A 163 -8.50 17.67 -10.19
C ASP A 163 -8.63 17.11 -11.62
N SER A 164 -8.44 15.80 -11.79
CA SER A 164 -8.63 15.13 -13.08
C SER A 164 -10.08 14.76 -13.37
N LEU A 165 -10.99 14.88 -12.39
CA LEU A 165 -12.40 14.56 -12.57
C LEU A 165 -13.06 15.51 -13.59
N GLN A 166 -13.70 14.93 -14.60
CA GLN A 166 -14.41 15.67 -15.62
C GLN A 166 -15.90 15.34 -15.59
N GLY A 167 -16.74 16.38 -15.83
CA GLY A 167 -18.17 16.18 -15.97
C GLY A 167 -18.94 16.03 -14.64
N ILE A 168 -18.32 16.32 -13.49
CA ILE A 168 -19.07 16.44 -12.22
C ILE A 168 -19.88 17.74 -12.23
N SER A 169 -21.10 17.69 -11.65
CA SER A 169 -21.96 18.85 -11.55
C SER A 169 -21.34 19.94 -10.65
N SER A 170 -21.70 21.20 -10.91
CA SER A 170 -21.26 22.32 -10.06
C SER A 170 -21.71 22.16 -8.61
N TYR A 171 -22.87 21.54 -8.40
CA TYR A 171 -23.37 21.20 -7.06
C TYR A 171 -22.43 20.21 -6.35
N THR A 172 -22.14 19.08 -6.99
CA THR A 172 -21.26 18.05 -6.42
C THR A 172 -19.86 18.60 -6.18
N LYS A 173 -19.32 19.38 -7.14
CA LYS A 173 -18.01 20.01 -6.93
C LYS A 173 -18.00 20.94 -5.72
N GLY A 174 -18.98 21.84 -5.61
CA GLY A 174 -19.08 22.76 -4.47
C GLY A 174 -19.26 22.04 -3.13
N TYR A 175 -20.05 20.94 -3.14
CA TYR A 175 -20.23 20.11 -1.95
C TYR A 175 -18.91 19.43 -1.53
N LEU A 176 -18.18 18.82 -2.46
CA LEU A 176 -16.90 18.17 -2.18
C LEU A 176 -15.84 19.17 -1.69
N ASP A 177 -15.75 20.33 -2.32
CA ASP A 177 -14.84 21.40 -1.90
C ASP A 177 -15.16 21.86 -0.46
N ALA A 178 -16.46 21.99 -0.11
CA ALA A 178 -16.90 22.39 1.23
C ALA A 178 -16.57 21.34 2.31
N ILE A 179 -16.81 20.05 2.05
CA ILE A 179 -16.47 19.00 3.04
C ILE A 179 -14.97 18.83 3.20
N MET A 180 -14.18 18.98 2.14
CA MET A 180 -12.72 18.98 2.22
C MET A 180 -12.23 20.17 3.05
N GLN A 181 -12.76 21.36 2.82
CA GLN A 181 -12.43 22.53 3.63
C GLN A 181 -12.81 22.32 5.11
N ALA A 182 -13.95 21.73 5.40
CA ALA A 182 -14.34 21.40 6.77
C ALA A 182 -13.38 20.38 7.39
N GLN A 183 -13.01 19.33 6.66
CA GLN A 183 -12.07 18.30 7.13
C GLN A 183 -10.70 18.89 7.45
N SER A 184 -10.21 19.90 6.74
CA SER A 184 -8.93 20.55 7.03
C SER A 184 -8.85 21.20 8.41
N HIS A 185 -9.96 21.41 9.08
CA HIS A 185 -10.07 21.96 10.44
C HIS A 185 -10.34 20.89 11.52
N VAL A 186 -10.48 19.61 11.13
CA VAL A 186 -10.77 18.49 12.04
C VAL A 186 -9.61 17.52 12.10
N TYR A 187 -8.98 17.42 13.27
CA TYR A 187 -7.86 16.52 13.51
C TYR A 187 -8.31 15.25 14.24
N GLY A 188 -7.67 14.13 13.92
CA GLY A 188 -7.89 12.86 14.60
C GLY A 188 -9.16 12.11 14.20
N TYR A 189 -9.95 12.65 13.26
CA TYR A 189 -11.13 12.00 12.72
C TYR A 189 -11.34 12.36 11.24
N ASN A 190 -11.42 11.34 10.38
CA ASN A 190 -11.75 11.50 8.96
C ASN A 190 -13.23 11.18 8.74
N PHE A 191 -14.02 12.21 8.41
CA PHE A 191 -15.46 12.07 8.14
C PHE A 191 -15.82 12.11 6.65
N LEU A 192 -14.84 12.25 5.75
CA LEU A 192 -15.11 12.44 4.32
C LEU A 192 -15.90 11.27 3.72
N GLU A 193 -15.55 10.04 4.11
CA GLU A 193 -16.27 8.86 3.61
C GLU A 193 -17.75 8.88 4.00
N GLU A 194 -18.06 9.29 5.22
CA GLU A 194 -19.44 9.37 5.73
C GLU A 194 -20.30 10.43 4.99
N CYS A 195 -19.63 11.45 4.43
CA CYS A 195 -20.27 12.50 3.65
C CYS A 195 -20.57 12.10 2.19
N LEU A 196 -20.02 10.99 1.70
CA LEU A 196 -20.23 10.53 0.33
C LEU A 196 -21.54 9.75 0.20
N THR A 197 -22.60 10.44 -0.21
CA THR A 197 -23.89 9.80 -0.50
C THR A 197 -23.80 8.89 -1.72
N PRO A 198 -24.68 7.87 -1.86
CA PRO A 198 -24.70 7.01 -3.04
C PRO A 198 -24.80 7.77 -4.38
N ALA A 199 -25.54 8.89 -4.40
CA ALA A 199 -25.70 9.71 -5.60
C ALA A 199 -24.38 10.41 -5.98
N ILE A 200 -23.68 11.00 -5.01
CA ILE A 200 -22.37 11.63 -5.20
C ILE A 200 -21.33 10.58 -5.62
N THR A 201 -21.31 9.43 -4.95
CA THR A 201 -20.39 8.33 -5.27
C THR A 201 -20.60 7.83 -6.70
N ALA A 202 -21.85 7.70 -7.17
CA ALA A 202 -22.15 7.30 -8.54
C ALA A 202 -21.69 8.36 -9.55
N GLU A 203 -21.87 9.65 -9.26
CA GLU A 203 -21.38 10.74 -10.11
C GLU A 203 -19.85 10.73 -10.21
N LEU A 204 -19.16 10.55 -9.08
CA LEU A 204 -17.70 10.42 -9.05
C LEU A 204 -17.21 9.19 -9.82
N GLN A 205 -17.89 8.05 -9.68
CA GLN A 205 -17.56 6.82 -10.41
C GLN A 205 -17.62 7.03 -11.93
N ASN A 206 -18.66 7.71 -12.40
CA ASN A 206 -18.83 8.03 -13.82
C ASN A 206 -17.75 9.01 -14.30
N ALA A 207 -17.49 10.08 -13.54
CA ALA A 207 -16.51 11.11 -13.88
C ALA A 207 -15.07 10.59 -13.89
N ALA A 208 -14.77 9.66 -13.01
CA ALA A 208 -13.47 9.00 -12.92
C ALA A 208 -13.32 7.83 -13.90
N HIS A 209 -14.38 7.41 -14.58
CA HIS A 209 -14.43 6.14 -15.33
C HIS A 209 -13.94 4.94 -14.50
N TYR A 210 -14.20 4.99 -13.18
CA TYR A 210 -13.67 4.00 -12.25
C TYR A 210 -14.40 2.66 -12.37
N GLN A 211 -13.62 1.62 -12.58
CA GLN A 211 -14.13 0.25 -12.58
C GLN A 211 -13.61 -0.48 -11.34
N LYS A 212 -14.54 -0.96 -10.50
CA LYS A 212 -14.20 -1.75 -9.34
C LYS A 212 -13.50 -3.05 -9.74
N ASN A 213 -12.46 -3.42 -9.01
CA ASN A 213 -11.77 -4.69 -9.23
C ASN A 213 -12.73 -5.87 -8.96
N PRO A 214 -12.75 -6.89 -9.82
CA PRO A 214 -13.67 -8.04 -9.65
C PRO A 214 -13.47 -8.82 -8.34
N ASP A 215 -12.26 -8.79 -7.77
CA ASP A 215 -11.90 -9.43 -6.51
C ASP A 215 -11.87 -8.44 -5.33
N GLY A 216 -12.18 -7.16 -5.58
CA GLY A 216 -12.15 -6.10 -4.58
C GLY A 216 -13.42 -6.11 -3.71
N VAL A 217 -13.23 -5.94 -2.42
CA VAL A 217 -14.31 -5.81 -1.42
C VAL A 217 -14.46 -4.37 -0.93
N GLU A 218 -13.58 -3.46 -1.39
CA GLU A 218 -13.61 -2.04 -1.05
C GLU A 218 -14.93 -1.36 -1.47
N SER A 219 -15.39 -0.40 -0.67
CA SER A 219 -16.50 0.47 -1.05
C SER A 219 -16.04 1.56 -2.02
N LEU A 220 -16.94 2.05 -2.86
CA LEU A 220 -16.65 3.21 -3.73
C LEU A 220 -16.44 4.47 -2.89
N SER A 221 -17.17 4.63 -1.79
CA SER A 221 -16.97 5.76 -0.87
C SER A 221 -15.57 5.77 -0.28
N PHE A 222 -15.03 4.62 0.15
CA PHE A 222 -13.65 4.51 0.58
C PHE A 222 -12.67 4.94 -0.53
N ILE A 223 -12.83 4.44 -1.76
CA ILE A 223 -11.95 4.81 -2.87
C ILE A 223 -11.97 6.31 -3.11
N PHE A 224 -13.15 6.93 -3.16
CA PHE A 224 -13.24 8.37 -3.45
C PHE A 224 -12.81 9.22 -2.26
N SER A 225 -13.13 8.84 -1.01
CA SER A 225 -12.65 9.59 0.16
C SER A 225 -11.12 9.58 0.26
N ASP A 226 -10.50 8.41 0.18
CA ASP A 226 -9.08 8.26 0.48
C ASP A 226 -8.17 8.63 -0.71
N TYR A 227 -8.49 8.12 -1.90
CA TYR A 227 -7.62 8.33 -3.05
C TYR A 227 -7.88 9.63 -3.80
N TYR A 228 -9.07 10.21 -3.68
CA TYR A 228 -9.39 11.47 -4.35
C TYR A 228 -9.41 12.65 -3.38
N LEU A 229 -10.21 12.60 -2.30
CA LEU A 229 -10.42 13.74 -1.42
C LEU A 229 -9.28 13.91 -0.40
N CYS A 230 -8.92 12.88 0.36
CA CYS A 230 -7.83 12.97 1.34
C CYS A 230 -6.50 13.32 0.65
N ARG A 231 -6.22 12.73 -0.50
CA ARG A 231 -5.00 13.01 -1.24
C ARG A 231 -4.95 14.43 -1.84
N LYS A 232 -6.10 15.06 -2.06
CA LYS A 232 -6.18 16.48 -2.43
C LYS A 232 -5.91 17.40 -1.23
N LEU A 233 -6.26 16.95 -0.02
CA LEU A 233 -6.06 17.72 1.22
C LEU A 233 -4.62 17.70 1.73
N THR A 234 -3.87 16.62 1.45
CA THR A 234 -2.46 16.50 1.85
C THR A 234 -1.54 17.29 0.95
#